data_cea40f54bb4656d30ed8f41b3bf0b5f6
#
_entry.id   cea40f54bb4656d30ed8f41b3bf0b5f6
#
_cell.length_a   1.000
_cell.length_b   1.000
_cell.length_c   1.000
_cell.angle_alpha   90.00
_cell.angle_beta   90.00
_cell.angle_gamma   90.00
#
_symmetry.space_group_name_H-M   'P 1'
#
loop_
_entity.id
_entity.type
_entity.pdbx_description
1 polymer ?
#
loop_
_entity_poly.entity_id
_entity_poly.type
_entity_poly.pdbx_seq_one_letter_code
_entity_poly.pdbx_strand_id
1 'polypeptide(L)'
;ESLVYSLTGLKYQMAQEINEQLETIGFVNLGVKARPNLVVLRKTEMPAVLVEVGFINSDIDNRLFDENFEEIAQAIASGILDTLNSAGVIQENNYRVQVGAFRNRTYAERLLDELMEQEFPAYINDSGPYYRVQVGGYENLNEAADMERRLKRAGYPTVIVK
;
A
#
# COMPACT_ATOMS: atom_id res chain seq x y z
N GLU A 1 -13.68 -15.63 -2.65
CA GLU A 1 -14.05 -15.52 -1.21
C GLU A 1 -12.83 -15.32 -0.33
N SER A 2 -13.06 -14.81 0.89
CA SER A 2 -11.95 -14.71 1.86
C SER A 2 -12.30 -15.43 3.16
N LEU A 3 -11.28 -16.05 3.75
CA LEU A 3 -11.43 -16.84 4.98
C LEU A 3 -10.72 -16.12 6.13
N VAL A 4 -11.37 -16.10 7.29
CA VAL A 4 -10.86 -15.49 8.52
C VAL A 4 -11.08 -16.41 9.72
N TYR A 5 -10.36 -16.17 10.82
CA TYR A 5 -10.58 -16.92 12.07
C TYR A 5 -11.98 -16.68 12.63
N SER A 6 -12.46 -15.43 12.65
CA SER A 6 -13.79 -15.04 13.13
C SER A 6 -14.32 -13.85 12.33
N LEU A 7 -15.64 -13.73 12.20
CA LEU A 7 -16.32 -12.67 11.44
C LEU A 7 -16.40 -11.35 12.25
N THR A 8 -15.27 -10.93 12.84
CA THR A 8 -15.21 -9.70 13.66
C THR A 8 -13.83 -9.05 13.58
N GLY A 9 -13.79 -7.73 13.82
CA GLY A 9 -12.56 -6.94 13.92
C GLY A 9 -11.87 -6.71 12.59
N LEU A 10 -10.63 -6.21 12.64
CA LEU A 10 -9.87 -5.73 11.49
C LEU A 10 -9.72 -6.75 10.37
N LYS A 11 -9.45 -8.02 10.70
CA LYS A 11 -9.32 -9.10 9.71
C LYS A 11 -10.61 -9.35 8.90
N TYR A 12 -11.78 -9.17 9.52
CA TYR A 12 -13.06 -9.31 8.83
C TYR A 12 -13.31 -8.15 7.89
N GLN A 13 -13.07 -6.92 8.34
CA GLN A 13 -13.18 -5.71 7.50
C GLN A 13 -12.22 -5.80 6.31
N MET A 14 -10.96 -6.16 6.55
CA MET A 14 -9.95 -6.35 5.49
C MET A 14 -10.39 -7.40 4.45
N ALA A 15 -10.95 -8.51 4.90
CA ALA A 15 -11.46 -9.56 4.01
C ALA A 15 -12.66 -9.07 3.16
N GLN A 16 -13.51 -8.21 3.72
CA GLN A 16 -14.63 -7.60 2.99
C GLN A 16 -14.10 -6.63 1.91
N GLU A 17 -13.24 -5.70 2.28
CA GLU A 17 -12.64 -4.73 1.34
C GLU A 17 -11.90 -5.43 0.19
N ILE A 18 -11.09 -6.45 0.48
CA ILE A 18 -10.41 -7.23 -0.55
C ILE A 18 -11.41 -7.90 -1.50
N ASN A 19 -12.47 -8.52 -0.97
CA ASN A 19 -13.49 -9.15 -1.79
C ASN A 19 -14.22 -8.14 -2.69
N GLU A 20 -14.55 -6.95 -2.18
CA GLU A 20 -15.19 -5.86 -2.91
C GLU A 20 -14.29 -5.34 -4.04
N GLN A 21 -13.01 -5.17 -3.79
CA GLN A 21 -12.05 -4.78 -4.81
C GLN A 21 -11.89 -5.85 -5.92
N LEU A 22 -11.83 -7.13 -5.56
CA LEU A 22 -11.75 -8.24 -6.53
C LEU A 22 -13.04 -8.36 -7.37
N GLU A 23 -14.19 -8.02 -6.82
CA GLU A 23 -15.47 -8.00 -7.54
C GLU A 23 -15.44 -6.97 -8.67
N THR A 24 -14.77 -5.84 -8.52
CA THR A 24 -14.63 -4.81 -9.57
C THR A 24 -13.90 -5.32 -10.82
N ILE A 25 -13.06 -6.35 -10.67
CA ILE A 25 -12.32 -7.00 -11.78
C ILE A 25 -13.19 -8.03 -12.50
N GLY A 26 -14.29 -8.48 -11.87
CA GLY A 26 -15.23 -9.43 -12.45
C GLY A 26 -15.33 -10.78 -11.71
N PHE A 27 -14.62 -10.96 -10.60
CA PHE A 27 -14.78 -12.14 -9.76
C PHE A 27 -16.11 -12.11 -9.00
N VAL A 28 -16.72 -13.28 -8.83
CA VAL A 28 -17.94 -13.40 -8.03
C VAL A 28 -17.59 -13.32 -6.54
N ASN A 29 -18.16 -12.33 -5.84
CA ASN A 29 -17.97 -12.17 -4.42
C ASN A 29 -18.82 -13.19 -3.64
N LEU A 30 -18.17 -14.24 -3.12
CA LEU A 30 -18.80 -15.29 -2.30
C LEU A 30 -18.77 -14.98 -0.79
N GLY A 31 -18.39 -13.74 -0.45
CA GLY A 31 -18.34 -13.25 0.93
C GLY A 31 -17.16 -13.73 1.74
N VAL A 32 -17.22 -13.41 3.04
CA VAL A 32 -16.21 -13.80 4.03
C VAL A 32 -16.73 -14.95 4.89
N LYS A 33 -15.91 -15.98 5.11
CA LYS A 33 -16.27 -17.17 5.87
C LYS A 33 -15.33 -17.40 7.05
N ALA A 34 -15.89 -17.78 8.21
CA ALA A 34 -15.08 -18.17 9.36
C ALA A 34 -14.52 -19.59 9.17
N ARG A 35 -13.22 -19.75 9.38
CA ARG A 35 -12.48 -21.03 9.33
C ARG A 35 -11.48 -21.14 10.50
N PRO A 36 -11.97 -21.26 11.74
CA PRO A 36 -11.11 -21.27 12.94
C PRO A 36 -10.17 -22.47 13.02
N ASN A 37 -10.41 -23.51 12.23
CA ASN A 37 -9.58 -24.71 12.21
C ASN A 37 -8.32 -24.57 11.33
N LEU A 38 -8.25 -23.56 10.46
CA LEU A 38 -7.06 -23.35 9.62
C LEU A 38 -5.90 -22.81 10.48
N VAL A 39 -4.79 -23.52 10.43
CA VAL A 39 -3.60 -23.20 11.26
C VAL A 39 -3.09 -21.78 11.01
N VAL A 40 -3.04 -21.37 9.73
CA VAL A 40 -2.58 -20.05 9.31
C VAL A 40 -3.44 -18.91 9.85
N LEU A 41 -4.74 -19.14 10.07
CA LEU A 41 -5.65 -18.16 10.64
C LEU A 41 -5.68 -18.18 12.17
N ARG A 42 -5.42 -19.36 12.76
CA ARG A 42 -5.54 -19.59 14.21
C ARG A 42 -4.26 -19.25 14.97
N LYS A 43 -3.09 -19.55 14.38
CA LYS A 43 -1.80 -19.42 15.06
C LYS A 43 -1.02 -18.15 14.70
N THR A 44 -1.53 -17.36 13.79
CA THR A 44 -0.94 -16.06 13.46
C THR A 44 -1.36 -15.04 14.52
N GLU A 45 -0.39 -14.35 15.12
CA GLU A 45 -0.63 -13.34 16.16
C GLU A 45 -1.20 -12.03 15.59
N MET A 46 -0.89 -11.76 14.33
CA MET A 46 -1.41 -10.60 13.60
C MET A 46 -2.79 -10.89 12.95
N PRO A 47 -3.57 -9.87 12.58
CA PRO A 47 -4.75 -10.05 11.75
C PRO A 47 -4.40 -10.84 10.49
N ALA A 48 -5.08 -11.98 10.26
CA ALA A 48 -4.82 -12.87 9.15
C ALA A 48 -6.06 -13.08 8.30
N VAL A 49 -5.88 -13.01 6.99
CA VAL A 49 -6.89 -13.28 5.96
C VAL A 49 -6.30 -14.28 4.98
N LEU A 50 -7.06 -15.30 4.58
CA LEU A 50 -6.74 -16.18 3.48
C LEU A 50 -7.66 -15.81 2.32
N VAL A 51 -7.08 -15.28 1.24
CA VAL A 51 -7.82 -14.83 0.06
C VAL A 51 -7.84 -15.97 -0.97
N GLU A 52 -9.03 -16.42 -1.33
CA GLU A 52 -9.26 -17.35 -2.43
C GLU A 52 -9.78 -16.55 -3.63
N VAL A 53 -8.86 -16.15 -4.53
CA VAL A 53 -9.15 -15.26 -5.65
C VAL A 53 -10.10 -15.92 -6.64
N GLY A 54 -9.87 -17.19 -6.96
CA GLY A 54 -10.67 -17.97 -7.89
C GLY A 54 -10.54 -19.47 -7.66
N PHE A 55 -11.29 -20.25 -8.41
CA PHE A 55 -11.29 -21.73 -8.35
C PHE A 55 -10.60 -22.31 -9.57
N ILE A 56 -9.62 -23.16 -9.36
CA ILE A 56 -8.79 -23.77 -10.44
C ILE A 56 -9.60 -24.60 -11.45
N ASN A 57 -10.78 -25.05 -11.07
CA ASN A 57 -11.71 -25.79 -11.93
C ASN A 57 -12.74 -24.89 -12.64
N SER A 58 -12.61 -23.55 -12.53
CA SER A 58 -13.45 -22.58 -13.24
C SER A 58 -12.66 -21.95 -14.38
N ASP A 59 -13.06 -22.25 -15.62
CA ASP A 59 -12.42 -21.65 -16.82
C ASP A 59 -12.57 -20.13 -16.85
N ILE A 60 -13.63 -19.58 -16.24
CA ILE A 60 -13.88 -18.13 -16.14
C ILE A 60 -12.87 -17.53 -15.17
N ASP A 61 -12.71 -18.11 -13.97
CA ASP A 61 -11.79 -17.58 -12.96
C ASP A 61 -10.34 -17.68 -13.44
N ASN A 62 -9.97 -18.79 -14.09
CA ASN A 62 -8.63 -18.97 -14.66
C ASN A 62 -8.32 -17.90 -15.70
N ARG A 63 -9.25 -17.62 -16.61
CA ARG A 63 -9.08 -16.56 -17.61
C ARG A 63 -8.99 -15.18 -16.97
N LEU A 64 -9.86 -14.86 -16.01
CA LEU A 64 -9.80 -13.58 -15.29
C LEU A 64 -8.45 -13.42 -14.57
N PHE A 65 -7.94 -14.50 -13.97
CA PHE A 65 -6.66 -14.48 -13.28
C PHE A 65 -5.50 -14.24 -14.24
N ASP A 66 -5.47 -14.91 -15.38
CA ASP A 66 -4.40 -14.79 -16.37
C ASP A 66 -4.40 -13.42 -17.07
N GLU A 67 -5.59 -12.86 -17.35
CA GLU A 67 -5.75 -11.59 -18.05
C GLU A 67 -5.57 -10.36 -17.14
N ASN A 68 -5.77 -10.50 -15.81
CA ASN A 68 -5.82 -9.34 -14.88
C ASN A 68 -4.89 -9.53 -13.66
N PHE A 69 -3.73 -10.17 -13.83
CA PHE A 69 -2.84 -10.51 -12.70
C PHE A 69 -2.40 -9.27 -11.90
N GLU A 70 -2.03 -8.18 -12.59
CA GLU A 70 -1.59 -6.94 -11.95
C GLU A 70 -2.76 -6.23 -11.25
N GLU A 71 -3.93 -6.20 -11.85
CA GLU A 71 -5.15 -5.61 -11.28
C GLU A 71 -5.60 -6.37 -10.03
N ILE A 72 -5.45 -7.71 -10.02
CA ILE A 72 -5.72 -8.55 -8.85
C ILE A 72 -4.76 -8.18 -7.71
N ALA A 73 -3.47 -8.05 -8.01
CA ALA A 73 -2.48 -7.67 -7.00
C ALA A 73 -2.77 -6.28 -6.42
N GLN A 74 -3.14 -5.32 -7.28
CA GLN A 74 -3.55 -3.97 -6.87
C GLN A 74 -4.83 -3.97 -6.04
N ALA A 75 -5.84 -4.75 -6.42
CA ALA A 75 -7.09 -4.88 -5.69
C ALA A 75 -6.87 -5.40 -4.26
N ILE A 76 -6.05 -6.43 -4.11
CA ILE A 76 -5.70 -6.97 -2.79
C ILE A 76 -4.95 -5.91 -1.96
N ALA A 77 -3.97 -5.23 -2.56
CA ALA A 77 -3.20 -4.18 -1.89
C ALA A 77 -4.10 -3.01 -1.46
N SER A 78 -5.02 -2.56 -2.33
CA SER A 78 -5.98 -1.49 -2.03
C SER A 78 -6.89 -1.88 -0.86
N GLY A 79 -7.49 -3.06 -0.87
CA GLY A 79 -8.35 -3.52 0.22
C GLY A 79 -7.63 -3.58 1.58
N ILE A 80 -6.34 -3.95 1.59
CA ILE A 80 -5.50 -3.91 2.79
C ILE A 80 -5.29 -2.47 3.25
N LEU A 81 -4.87 -1.58 2.35
CA LEU A 81 -4.55 -0.18 2.67
C LEU A 81 -5.79 0.58 3.13
N ASP A 82 -6.92 0.43 2.44
CA ASP A 82 -8.18 1.09 2.79
C ASP A 82 -8.66 0.67 4.19
N THR A 83 -8.53 -0.63 4.51
CA THR A 83 -8.85 -1.12 5.85
C THR A 83 -7.94 -0.54 6.92
N LEU A 84 -6.63 -0.50 6.69
CA LEU A 84 -5.66 0.01 7.66
C LEU A 84 -5.80 1.52 7.86
N ASN A 85 -6.08 2.28 6.80
CA ASN A 85 -6.37 3.71 6.88
C ASN A 85 -7.65 3.98 7.67
N SER A 86 -8.74 3.27 7.35
CA SER A 86 -10.04 3.41 8.02
C SER A 86 -9.99 3.03 9.50
N ALA A 87 -9.15 2.06 9.86
CA ALA A 87 -8.91 1.65 11.24
C ALA A 87 -7.93 2.56 12.00
N GLY A 88 -7.34 3.57 11.34
CA GLY A 88 -6.32 4.45 11.93
C GLY A 88 -5.01 3.74 12.26
N VAL A 89 -4.77 2.55 11.68
CA VAL A 89 -3.52 1.79 11.86
C VAL A 89 -2.40 2.42 11.05
N ILE A 90 -2.72 2.90 9.84
CA ILE A 90 -1.82 3.74 9.06
C ILE A 90 -2.22 5.18 9.38
N GLN A 91 -1.37 5.88 10.09
CA GLN A 91 -1.50 7.32 10.21
C GLN A 91 -0.96 7.93 8.93
N GLU A 92 -1.76 8.76 8.25
CA GLU A 92 -1.21 9.61 7.20
C GLU A 92 -0.13 10.50 7.82
N ASN A 93 1.12 10.20 7.51
CA ASN A 93 2.24 11.02 7.89
C ASN A 93 2.05 12.39 7.22
N ASN A 94 1.67 13.39 8.01
CA ASN A 94 1.22 14.67 7.50
C ASN A 94 2.33 15.54 6.89
N TYR A 95 3.61 15.21 7.18
CA TYR A 95 4.75 16.02 6.74
C TYR A 95 5.74 15.18 5.94
N ARG A 96 6.16 15.69 4.79
CA ARG A 96 7.17 15.11 3.90
C ARG A 96 8.19 16.17 3.54
N VAL A 97 9.42 15.77 3.27
CA VAL A 97 10.44 16.69 2.78
C VAL A 97 10.60 16.49 1.28
N GLN A 98 10.10 17.41 0.47
CA GLN A 98 10.26 17.39 -0.97
C GLN A 98 11.64 17.94 -1.36
N VAL A 99 12.37 17.17 -2.15
CA VAL A 99 13.73 17.47 -2.62
C VAL A 99 13.74 17.91 -4.08
N GLY A 100 12.76 17.45 -4.87
CA GLY A 100 12.63 17.81 -6.27
C GLY A 100 11.23 17.59 -6.82
N ALA A 101 10.93 18.24 -7.96
CA ALA A 101 9.73 18.00 -8.74
C ALA A 101 10.05 18.12 -10.23
N PHE A 102 9.79 17.09 -11.00
CA PHE A 102 10.21 16.97 -12.40
C PHE A 102 9.01 16.65 -13.29
N ARG A 103 9.04 17.13 -14.52
CA ARG A 103 8.08 16.71 -15.57
C ARG A 103 8.47 15.40 -16.24
N ASN A 104 9.75 15.05 -16.19
CA ASN A 104 10.28 13.82 -16.76
C ASN A 104 10.67 12.87 -15.63
N ARG A 105 10.14 11.66 -15.69
CA ARG A 105 10.36 10.59 -14.71
C ARG A 105 11.83 10.24 -14.52
N THR A 106 12.61 10.20 -15.61
CA THR A 106 14.03 9.85 -15.56
C THR A 106 14.86 10.79 -14.68
N TYR A 107 14.50 12.07 -14.62
CA TYR A 107 15.20 13.00 -13.71
C TYR A 107 14.82 12.79 -12.25
N ALA A 108 13.57 12.41 -11.99
CA ALA A 108 13.14 12.05 -10.66
C ALA A 108 13.83 10.75 -10.19
N GLU A 109 13.93 9.76 -11.06
CA GLU A 109 14.60 8.47 -10.77
C GLU A 109 16.09 8.68 -10.44
N ARG A 110 16.80 9.53 -11.19
CA ARG A 110 18.22 9.86 -10.89
C ARG A 110 18.36 10.48 -9.48
N LEU A 111 17.51 11.43 -9.14
CA LEU A 111 17.55 12.03 -7.81
C LEU A 111 17.15 11.03 -6.73
N LEU A 112 16.21 10.13 -7.01
CA LEU A 112 15.85 9.05 -6.11
C LEU A 112 17.04 8.14 -5.83
N ASP A 113 17.73 7.67 -6.88
CA ASP A 113 18.89 6.79 -6.76
C ASP A 113 20.01 7.45 -5.94
N GLU A 114 20.30 8.74 -6.23
CA GLU A 114 21.30 9.53 -5.52
C GLU A 114 20.98 9.67 -4.02
N LEU A 115 19.71 9.89 -3.67
CA LEU A 115 19.26 9.97 -2.29
C LEU A 115 19.31 8.62 -1.59
N MET A 116 18.95 7.54 -2.28
CA MET A 116 19.00 6.18 -1.74
C MET A 116 20.44 5.70 -1.50
N GLU A 117 21.39 6.04 -2.38
CA GLU A 117 22.83 5.79 -2.17
C GLU A 117 23.36 6.48 -0.89
N GLN A 118 22.77 7.61 -0.50
CA GLN A 118 23.10 8.33 0.73
C GLN A 118 22.22 7.92 1.93
N GLU A 119 21.53 6.79 1.82
CA GLU A 119 20.66 6.22 2.85
C GLU A 119 19.50 7.13 3.30
N PHE A 120 19.03 8.03 2.43
CA PHE A 120 17.79 8.76 2.67
C PHE A 120 16.58 7.91 2.23
N PRO A 121 15.52 7.81 3.05
CA PRO A 121 14.31 7.05 2.71
C PRO A 121 13.45 7.83 1.70
N ALA A 122 13.94 7.93 0.46
CA ALA A 122 13.31 8.69 -0.61
C ALA A 122 12.35 7.83 -1.44
N TYR A 123 11.37 8.47 -2.04
CA TYR A 123 10.43 7.86 -2.99
C TYR A 123 9.92 8.90 -3.98
N ILE A 124 9.33 8.43 -5.09
CA ILE A 124 8.67 9.28 -6.06
C ILE A 124 7.17 9.27 -5.81
N ASN A 125 6.58 10.46 -5.65
CA ASN A 125 5.14 10.67 -5.65
C ASN A 125 4.74 11.23 -7.03
N ASP A 126 3.94 10.47 -7.76
CA ASP A 126 3.46 10.77 -9.12
C ASP A 126 1.95 11.10 -9.18
N SER A 127 1.33 11.36 -8.04
CA SER A 127 -0.10 11.71 -7.91
C SER A 127 -0.46 13.08 -8.50
N GLY A 128 0.16 13.50 -9.61
CA GLY A 128 -0.11 14.80 -10.23
C GLY A 128 0.74 15.05 -11.47
N PRO A 129 0.79 16.28 -11.97
CA PRO A 129 1.49 16.59 -13.22
C PRO A 129 3.03 16.54 -13.13
N TYR A 130 3.57 16.27 -11.95
CA TYR A 130 5.01 16.22 -11.69
C TYR A 130 5.37 14.95 -10.91
N TYR A 131 6.53 14.40 -11.22
CA TYR A 131 7.21 13.38 -10.42
C TYR A 131 7.93 14.09 -9.26
N ARG A 132 7.35 14.00 -8.05
CA ARG A 132 7.91 14.66 -6.85
C ARG A 132 8.79 13.66 -6.11
N VAL A 133 10.07 13.99 -5.91
CA VAL A 133 10.95 13.19 -5.06
C VAL A 133 10.81 13.70 -3.64
N GLN A 134 10.37 12.82 -2.76
CA GLN A 134 10.06 13.11 -1.36
C GLN A 134 10.80 12.17 -0.44
N VAL A 135 11.12 12.62 0.78
CA VAL A 135 11.82 11.85 1.80
C VAL A 135 10.96 11.74 3.04
N GLY A 136 10.85 10.52 3.53
CA GLY A 136 10.15 10.17 4.75
C GLY A 136 8.64 10.37 4.66
N GLY A 137 8.03 10.31 5.78
CA GLY A 137 6.65 10.59 6.09
C GLY A 137 6.60 10.73 7.61
N TYR A 138 6.37 11.96 8.12
CA TYR A 138 6.59 12.31 9.53
C TYR A 138 5.27 12.72 10.17
N GLU A 139 5.03 12.24 11.38
CA GLU A 139 3.81 12.56 12.13
C GLU A 139 3.80 14.03 12.59
N ASN A 140 4.96 14.61 12.83
CA ASN A 140 5.06 15.98 13.31
C ASN A 140 6.10 16.79 12.53
N LEU A 141 5.92 18.12 12.60
CA LEU A 141 6.77 19.09 11.90
C LEU A 141 8.24 19.04 12.37
N ASN A 142 8.51 18.70 13.63
CA ASN A 142 9.87 18.71 14.16
C ASN A 142 10.72 17.60 13.52
N GLU A 143 10.16 16.41 13.35
CA GLU A 143 10.82 15.28 12.67
C GLU A 143 11.10 15.60 11.20
N ALA A 144 10.12 16.19 10.50
CA ALA A 144 10.31 16.64 9.13
C ALA A 144 11.39 17.71 9.03
N ALA A 145 11.44 18.66 9.98
CA ALA A 145 12.46 19.71 10.04
C ALA A 145 13.86 19.14 10.35
N ASP A 146 13.97 18.10 11.16
CA ASP A 146 15.23 17.40 11.41
C ASP A 146 15.76 16.74 10.14
N MET A 147 14.89 16.06 9.39
CA MET A 147 15.25 15.48 8.11
C MET A 147 15.60 16.55 7.07
N GLU A 148 14.84 17.64 7.02
CA GLU A 148 15.15 18.77 6.15
C GLU A 148 16.55 19.31 6.40
N ARG A 149 16.94 19.47 7.69
CA ARG A 149 18.30 19.91 8.04
C ARG A 149 19.38 18.93 7.59
N ARG A 150 19.12 17.63 7.69
CA ARG A 150 20.06 16.58 7.21
C ARG A 150 20.24 16.67 5.69
N LEU A 151 19.17 16.78 4.94
CA LEU A 151 19.18 16.90 3.47
C LEU A 151 19.87 18.18 3.02
N LYS A 152 19.61 19.33 3.68
CA LYS A 152 20.31 20.60 3.41
C LYS A 152 21.81 20.51 3.66
N ARG A 153 22.25 19.80 4.71
CA ARG A 153 23.68 19.57 4.96
C ARG A 153 24.32 18.68 3.90
N ALA A 154 23.57 17.78 3.31
CA ALA A 154 23.99 16.94 2.19
C ALA A 154 23.96 17.69 0.84
N GLY A 155 23.53 18.96 0.83
CA GLY A 155 23.55 19.82 -0.35
C GLY A 155 22.25 19.86 -1.15
N TYR A 156 21.18 19.23 -0.66
CA TYR A 156 19.90 19.19 -1.39
C TYR A 156 19.00 20.40 -1.08
N PRO A 157 18.36 20.99 -2.12
CA PRO A 157 17.28 21.94 -1.92
C PRO A 157 16.04 21.21 -1.40
N THR A 158 15.39 21.75 -0.38
CA THR A 158 14.28 21.08 0.28
C THR A 158 13.14 22.02 0.63
N VAL A 159 11.93 21.46 0.66
CA VAL A 159 10.75 22.12 1.23
C VAL A 159 9.90 21.08 1.97
N ILE A 160 9.43 21.44 3.17
CA ILE A 160 8.48 20.59 3.91
C ILE A 160 7.09 20.80 3.31
N VAL A 161 6.43 19.68 2.98
CA VAL A 161 5.07 19.64 2.43
C VAL A 161 4.16 18.75 3.30
N LYS A 162 2.86 18.98 3.21
CA LYS A 162 1.82 18.11 3.79
C LYS A 162 1.17 17.27 2.72
#